data_b1d75c2750febccf1f41a6fc5eca1c6e
#
_entry.id   b1d75c2750febccf1f41a6fc5eca1c6e
#
_cell.length_a   1.000
_cell.length_b   1.000
_cell.length_c   1.000
_cell.angle_alpha   90.00
_cell.angle_beta   90.00
_cell.angle_gamma   90.00
#
_symmetry.space_group_name_H-M   'P 1'
#
loop_
_entity.id
_entity.type
_entity.pdbx_description
1 polymer ?
#
loop_
_entity_poly.entity_id
_entity_poly.type
_entity_poly.pdbx_seq_one_letter_code
_entity_poly.pdbx_strand_id
1 'polypeptide(L)'
;MRFYSSMKIFLRSAVLVLVLTAFAAAAPAPHGKYLFYVGTYTEEGSKSKGIYAYQFDPNTGQITSLGLAAETTNPSFLALHPNGKYLYAVNEVGNYKGPNSGGVSAFSIDRATGKLTFLNEVASRGADPCYITVDRTGKYVLVANYTGGSVAVFPVLPDGKLGDASAFVQHTGHGTDPKRQEGPHAHSIDLSPDNRFAYVDDLGLDELLVYKFDSAKGSLTPNDPPFAKLAAGAGPRHFVLRPDGKFAYVVAEMGHTVTVLSNDAATGKLQPLQAITTLPKDFTGRNDDAEIEVHPSGKFLYASNRGDDSIAIYAIDQSKGTLAQVAIVPTGGKEPRSFEIDPTGTLLFAENQKSDNIVVFRIDAKTGLLTPTGKVLEVGSPVCLKFLALE
;
A
#
# COMPACT_ATOMS: atom_id res chain seq x y z
N MET A 1 47.78 -73.09 47.28
CA MET A 1 47.87 -72.78 45.89
C MET A 1 46.71 -71.80 45.53
N ARG A 2 47.00 -70.56 45.44
CA ARG A 2 46.02 -69.52 45.03
C ARG A 2 46.60 -68.76 43.86
N PHE A 3 45.97 -68.83 42.69
CA PHE A 3 46.35 -68.09 41.48
C PHE A 3 45.65 -66.72 41.56
N TYR A 4 46.37 -65.59 41.54
CA TYR A 4 45.90 -64.26 41.29
C TYR A 4 46.02 -63.95 39.80
N SER A 5 44.89 -63.70 39.15
CA SER A 5 44.78 -63.21 37.79
C SER A 5 44.67 -61.69 37.81
N SER A 6 45.68 -61.00 37.26
CA SER A 6 45.68 -59.53 37.09
C SER A 6 44.93 -59.11 35.83
N MET A 7 43.78 -58.42 36.00
CA MET A 7 43.00 -57.83 34.89
C MET A 7 43.56 -56.43 34.60
N LYS A 8 44.17 -56.24 33.44
CA LYS A 8 44.60 -54.92 32.96
C LYS A 8 43.46 -54.23 32.30
N ILE A 9 42.96 -53.11 32.86
CA ILE A 9 41.96 -52.23 32.29
C ILE A 9 42.70 -51.28 31.34
N PHE A 10 42.38 -51.39 30.02
CA PHE A 10 42.80 -50.41 29.01
C PHE A 10 41.74 -49.27 28.94
N LEU A 11 42.15 -48.10 29.47
CA LEU A 11 41.40 -46.86 29.31
C LEU A 11 41.63 -46.33 27.88
N ARG A 12 40.64 -46.42 27.00
CA ARG A 12 40.65 -45.74 25.68
C ARG A 12 40.10 -44.35 25.84
N SER A 13 40.98 -43.34 25.81
CA SER A 13 40.57 -41.93 25.71
C SER A 13 40.05 -41.64 24.31
N ALA A 14 38.75 -41.42 24.14
CA ALA A 14 38.18 -40.92 22.92
C ALA A 14 38.31 -39.38 22.88
N VAL A 15 39.19 -38.89 22.00
CA VAL A 15 39.27 -37.45 21.70
C VAL A 15 38.13 -37.10 20.77
N LEU A 16 37.14 -36.38 21.29
CA LEU A 16 36.02 -35.80 20.51
C LEU A 16 36.52 -34.55 19.78
N VAL A 17 36.80 -34.64 18.48
CA VAL A 17 37.15 -33.49 17.64
C VAL A 17 35.83 -32.82 17.24
N LEU A 18 35.53 -31.69 17.88
CA LEU A 18 34.39 -30.82 17.52
C LEU A 18 34.76 -30.06 16.24
N VAL A 19 34.24 -30.50 15.08
CA VAL A 19 34.38 -29.75 13.82
C VAL A 19 33.30 -28.67 13.83
N LEU A 20 33.70 -27.42 14.15
CA LEU A 20 32.87 -26.23 13.95
C LEU A 20 32.77 -25.95 12.43
N THR A 21 31.73 -26.41 11.77
CA THR A 21 31.38 -25.94 10.44
C THR A 21 30.81 -24.54 10.57
N ALA A 22 31.62 -23.54 10.23
CA ALA A 22 31.08 -22.17 10.00
C ALA A 22 30.21 -22.20 8.76
N PHE A 23 28.89 -22.14 8.95
CA PHE A 23 27.96 -21.81 7.85
C PHE A 23 28.21 -20.33 7.49
N ALA A 24 28.98 -20.10 6.43
CA ALA A 24 28.96 -18.82 5.76
C ALA A 24 27.53 -18.66 5.19
N ALA A 25 26.75 -17.72 5.73
CA ALA A 25 25.49 -17.34 5.12
C ALA A 25 25.79 -16.90 3.69
N ALA A 26 25.25 -17.61 2.71
CA ALA A 26 25.34 -17.21 1.32
C ALA A 26 24.79 -15.78 1.21
N ALA A 27 25.52 -14.89 0.51
CA ALA A 27 25.00 -13.58 0.18
C ALA A 27 23.65 -13.77 -0.54
N PRO A 28 22.63 -12.96 -0.22
CA PRO A 28 21.35 -13.04 -0.93
C PRO A 28 21.60 -12.90 -2.42
N ALA A 29 20.85 -13.67 -3.22
CA ALA A 29 20.94 -13.56 -4.67
C ALA A 29 20.67 -12.11 -5.09
N PRO A 30 21.37 -11.57 -6.11
CA PRO A 30 21.16 -10.21 -6.56
C PRO A 30 19.72 -10.05 -7.04
N HIS A 31 19.05 -9.01 -6.57
CA HIS A 31 17.71 -8.65 -7.03
C HIS A 31 17.78 -8.06 -8.44
N GLY A 32 16.78 -8.33 -9.28
CA GLY A 32 16.61 -7.65 -10.56
C GLY A 32 16.40 -6.15 -10.39
N LYS A 33 16.54 -5.38 -11.46
CA LYS A 33 16.20 -3.95 -11.47
C LYS A 33 14.69 -3.75 -11.49
N TYR A 34 14.27 -2.58 -11.08
CA TYR A 34 12.88 -2.16 -11.11
C TYR A 34 12.70 -0.89 -11.95
N LEU A 35 11.56 -0.78 -12.61
CA LEU A 35 10.96 0.52 -12.89
C LEU A 35 10.10 0.91 -11.69
N PHE A 36 9.92 2.20 -11.44
CA PHE A 36 8.81 2.66 -10.66
C PHE A 36 8.18 3.90 -11.29
N TYR A 37 6.88 4.01 -11.07
CA TYR A 37 6.06 5.10 -11.58
C TYR A 37 5.55 5.94 -10.42
N VAL A 38 5.57 7.26 -10.61
CA VAL A 38 5.09 8.23 -9.62
C VAL A 38 3.85 8.90 -10.17
N GLY A 39 2.74 8.72 -9.47
CA GLY A 39 1.50 9.45 -9.68
C GLY A 39 1.53 10.78 -8.95
N THR A 40 0.87 11.78 -9.50
CA THR A 40 0.98 13.17 -9.02
C THR A 40 -0.34 13.91 -9.12
N TYR A 41 -0.45 15.05 -8.43
CA TYR A 41 -1.44 16.05 -8.78
C TYR A 41 -0.88 17.04 -9.80
N THR A 42 -1.72 17.41 -10.79
CA THR A 42 -1.40 18.31 -11.89
C THR A 42 -2.24 19.57 -11.88
N GLU A 43 -2.78 19.94 -10.71
CA GLU A 43 -3.60 21.12 -10.51
C GLU A 43 -2.87 22.42 -10.84
N GLU A 44 -3.60 23.51 -11.00
CA GLU A 44 -3.03 24.83 -11.26
C GLU A 44 -1.96 25.19 -10.21
N GLY A 45 -0.78 25.57 -10.69
CA GLY A 45 0.39 25.84 -9.84
C GLY A 45 1.27 24.63 -9.54
N SER A 46 0.85 23.40 -9.84
CA SER A 46 1.71 22.21 -9.74
C SER A 46 2.81 22.25 -10.79
N LYS A 47 4.01 21.74 -10.43
CA LYS A 47 5.11 21.53 -11.37
C LYS A 47 4.96 20.25 -12.18
N SER A 48 3.97 19.42 -11.84
CA SER A 48 3.73 18.14 -12.51
C SER A 48 2.84 18.27 -13.73
N LYS A 49 3.01 17.32 -14.68
CA LYS A 49 2.19 17.16 -15.88
C LYS A 49 1.55 15.77 -16.00
N GLY A 50 1.78 14.89 -15.02
CA GLY A 50 1.25 13.53 -15.11
C GLY A 50 2.10 12.50 -14.38
N ILE A 51 2.36 11.36 -15.02
CA ILE A 51 3.06 10.22 -14.44
C ILE A 51 4.55 10.28 -14.81
N TYR A 52 5.43 10.14 -13.81
CA TYR A 52 6.88 10.09 -13.99
C TYR A 52 7.42 8.68 -13.81
N ALA A 53 8.49 8.33 -14.52
CA ALA A 53 9.14 7.04 -14.42
C ALA A 53 10.60 7.17 -13.95
N TYR A 54 11.03 6.15 -13.22
CA TYR A 54 12.37 5.99 -12.70
C TYR A 54 12.83 4.54 -12.84
N GLN A 55 14.15 4.34 -12.95
CA GLN A 55 14.77 3.03 -12.81
C GLN A 55 15.45 2.93 -11.45
N PHE A 56 15.30 1.81 -10.78
CA PHE A 56 15.88 1.52 -9.47
C PHE A 56 16.69 0.22 -9.51
N ASP A 57 17.93 0.27 -9.03
CA ASP A 57 18.79 -0.89 -8.82
C ASP A 57 18.94 -1.12 -7.31
N PRO A 58 18.28 -2.13 -6.72
CA PRO A 58 18.31 -2.37 -5.29
C PRO A 58 19.68 -2.83 -4.77
N ASN A 59 20.54 -3.41 -5.65
CA ASN A 59 21.86 -3.88 -5.24
C ASN A 59 22.84 -2.73 -4.98
N THR A 60 22.68 -1.62 -5.70
CA THR A 60 23.51 -0.42 -5.59
C THR A 60 22.80 0.74 -4.90
N GLY A 61 21.47 0.65 -4.81
CA GLY A 61 20.60 1.73 -4.39
C GLY A 61 20.53 2.89 -5.40
N GLN A 62 21.01 2.70 -6.64
CA GLN A 62 20.98 3.73 -7.68
C GLN A 62 19.55 3.96 -8.15
N ILE A 63 19.15 5.25 -8.24
CA ILE A 63 17.89 5.68 -8.81
C ILE A 63 18.20 6.61 -9.98
N THR A 64 17.60 6.34 -11.14
CA THR A 64 17.79 7.14 -12.37
C THR A 64 16.44 7.62 -12.86
N SER A 65 16.25 8.93 -13.01
CA SER A 65 15.03 9.50 -13.58
C SER A 65 14.97 9.21 -15.08
N LEU A 66 13.81 8.76 -15.54
CA LEU A 66 13.47 8.59 -16.97
C LEU A 66 12.56 9.73 -17.46
N GLY A 67 12.21 10.66 -16.55
CA GLY A 67 11.39 11.83 -16.84
C GLY A 67 9.89 11.52 -16.90
N LEU A 68 9.14 12.38 -17.59
CA LEU A 68 7.70 12.25 -17.78
C LEU A 68 7.40 11.00 -18.63
N ALA A 69 6.64 10.05 -18.05
CA ALA A 69 6.23 8.82 -18.74
C ALA A 69 4.95 9.02 -19.57
N ALA A 70 3.98 9.76 -19.04
CA ALA A 70 2.76 10.17 -19.73
C ALA A 70 2.20 11.48 -19.14
N GLU A 71 1.66 12.35 -20.02
CA GLU A 71 0.82 13.48 -19.60
C GLU A 71 -0.60 12.98 -19.35
N THR A 72 -1.15 13.32 -18.17
CA THR A 72 -2.53 13.00 -17.80
C THR A 72 -2.93 13.81 -16.58
N THR A 73 -4.22 14.10 -16.42
CA THR A 73 -4.73 14.97 -15.36
C THR A 73 -4.88 14.20 -14.05
N ASN A 74 -4.29 14.73 -12.98
CA ASN A 74 -4.40 14.25 -11.62
C ASN A 74 -4.35 12.70 -11.50
N PRO A 75 -3.26 12.03 -12.00
CA PRO A 75 -3.09 10.60 -11.80
C PRO A 75 -2.66 10.33 -10.35
N SER A 76 -3.56 10.57 -9.40
CA SER A 76 -3.25 10.58 -7.96
C SER A 76 -3.03 9.18 -7.39
N PHE A 77 -3.55 8.13 -8.03
CA PHE A 77 -3.26 6.75 -7.66
C PHE A 77 -3.07 5.84 -8.88
N LEU A 78 -2.14 4.91 -8.77
CA LEU A 78 -1.71 4.03 -9.85
C LEU A 78 -1.86 2.56 -9.46
N ALA A 79 -2.17 1.71 -10.44
CA ALA A 79 -2.12 0.26 -10.27
C ALA A 79 -1.43 -0.40 -11.47
N LEU A 80 -0.54 -1.36 -11.18
CA LEU A 80 0.14 -2.15 -12.19
C LEU A 80 -0.62 -3.44 -12.46
N HIS A 81 -0.79 -3.79 -13.72
CA HIS A 81 -1.34 -5.08 -14.08
C HIS A 81 -0.36 -6.20 -13.70
N PRO A 82 -0.82 -7.36 -13.16
CA PRO A 82 0.07 -8.46 -12.74
C PRO A 82 1.02 -8.99 -13.82
N ASN A 83 0.66 -8.85 -15.12
CA ASN A 83 1.56 -9.26 -16.22
C ASN A 83 2.68 -8.25 -16.53
N GLY A 84 2.72 -7.10 -15.85
CA GLY A 84 3.72 -6.04 -16.02
C GLY A 84 3.70 -5.33 -17.39
N LYS A 85 2.61 -5.43 -18.16
CA LYS A 85 2.48 -4.80 -19.49
C LYS A 85 1.62 -3.54 -19.47
N TYR A 86 0.79 -3.34 -18.43
CA TYR A 86 -0.15 -2.24 -18.37
C TYR A 86 -0.09 -1.53 -17.01
N LEU A 87 -0.40 -0.25 -17.04
CA LEU A 87 -0.59 0.61 -15.88
C LEU A 87 -1.94 1.28 -16.01
N TYR A 88 -2.67 1.35 -14.89
CA TYR A 88 -3.94 2.07 -14.77
C TYR A 88 -3.79 3.20 -13.76
N ALA A 89 -4.42 4.33 -14.06
CA ALA A 89 -4.40 5.50 -13.22
C ALA A 89 -5.82 6.03 -13.02
N VAL A 90 -6.17 6.45 -11.82
CA VAL A 90 -7.32 7.34 -11.65
C VAL A 90 -6.99 8.71 -12.24
N ASN A 91 -8.00 9.43 -12.70
CA ASN A 91 -7.95 10.86 -12.96
C ASN A 91 -8.89 11.52 -11.95
N GLU A 92 -8.31 11.98 -10.83
CA GLU A 92 -9.03 12.50 -9.67
C GLU A 92 -9.59 13.88 -9.97
N VAL A 93 -10.76 13.87 -10.61
CA VAL A 93 -11.54 15.06 -10.99
C VAL A 93 -13.04 14.76 -10.82
N GLY A 94 -13.83 15.81 -10.65
CA GLY A 94 -15.29 15.68 -10.49
C GLY A 94 -16.13 15.88 -11.75
N ASN A 95 -15.51 16.13 -12.93
CA ASN A 95 -16.23 16.62 -14.11
C ASN A 95 -15.77 15.95 -15.43
N TYR A 96 -15.24 14.74 -15.39
CA TYR A 96 -14.86 14.01 -16.60
C TYR A 96 -16.08 13.64 -17.44
N LYS A 97 -16.13 14.14 -18.68
CA LYS A 97 -17.24 13.94 -19.64
C LYS A 97 -18.65 14.20 -19.07
N GLY A 98 -18.74 15.07 -18.05
CA GLY A 98 -19.98 15.43 -17.39
C GLY A 98 -19.81 15.59 -15.88
N PRO A 99 -20.83 16.06 -15.16
CA PRO A 99 -20.76 16.26 -13.72
C PRO A 99 -20.74 14.91 -12.97
N ASN A 100 -20.15 14.92 -11.77
CA ASN A 100 -20.13 13.80 -10.83
C ASN A 100 -19.44 12.54 -11.35
N SER A 101 -18.38 12.68 -12.14
CA SER A 101 -17.54 11.58 -12.57
C SER A 101 -16.10 12.02 -12.73
N GLY A 102 -15.15 11.20 -12.30
CA GLY A 102 -13.76 11.26 -12.71
C GLY A 102 -13.45 10.32 -13.86
N GLY A 103 -12.17 10.18 -14.19
CA GLY A 103 -11.67 9.29 -15.22
C GLY A 103 -10.87 8.12 -14.67
N VAL A 104 -10.72 7.08 -15.48
CA VAL A 104 -9.79 5.97 -15.25
C VAL A 104 -9.05 5.72 -16.56
N SER A 105 -7.75 5.98 -16.57
CA SER A 105 -6.89 5.87 -17.75
C SER A 105 -6.13 4.56 -17.76
N ALA A 106 -6.01 3.95 -18.94
CA ALA A 106 -5.20 2.76 -19.21
C ALA A 106 -4.00 3.11 -20.10
N PHE A 107 -2.85 2.54 -19.77
CA PHE A 107 -1.60 2.71 -20.50
C PHE A 107 -0.90 1.37 -20.73
N SER A 108 -0.25 1.21 -21.87
CA SER A 108 0.75 0.15 -22.05
C SER A 108 2.14 0.65 -21.63
N ILE A 109 2.96 -0.27 -21.10
CA ILE A 109 4.29 0.01 -20.57
C ILE A 109 5.34 -0.43 -21.57
N ASP A 110 6.22 0.48 -21.98
CA ASP A 110 7.51 0.13 -22.58
C ASP A 110 8.55 -0.13 -21.47
N ARG A 111 8.82 -1.39 -21.19
CA ARG A 111 9.73 -1.80 -20.10
C ARG A 111 11.19 -1.37 -20.31
N ALA A 112 11.60 -1.11 -21.57
CA ALA A 112 12.96 -0.69 -21.89
C ALA A 112 13.19 0.79 -21.59
N THR A 113 12.18 1.62 -21.83
CA THR A 113 12.30 3.08 -21.73
C THR A 113 11.53 3.68 -20.54
N GLY A 114 10.62 2.90 -19.92
CA GLY A 114 9.69 3.39 -18.89
C GLY A 114 8.55 4.24 -19.43
N LYS A 115 8.46 4.45 -20.76
CA LYS A 115 7.39 5.25 -21.37
C LYS A 115 6.05 4.54 -21.29
N LEU A 116 4.99 5.35 -21.14
CA LEU A 116 3.61 4.91 -21.17
C LEU A 116 2.93 5.36 -22.44
N THR A 117 2.23 4.44 -23.09
CA THR A 117 1.38 4.75 -24.26
C THR A 117 -0.07 4.66 -23.86
N PHE A 118 -0.80 5.76 -24.00
CA PHE A 118 -2.23 5.82 -23.71
C PHE A 118 -3.03 4.82 -24.56
N LEU A 119 -3.92 4.07 -23.93
CA LEU A 119 -4.81 3.10 -24.59
C LEU A 119 -6.24 3.60 -24.67
N ASN A 120 -6.83 3.92 -23.54
CA ASN A 120 -8.15 4.53 -23.44
C ASN A 120 -8.39 5.11 -22.05
N GLU A 121 -9.51 5.82 -21.92
CA GLU A 121 -9.99 6.36 -20.65
C GLU A 121 -11.51 6.15 -20.57
N VAL A 122 -11.98 5.69 -19.40
CA VAL A 122 -13.39 5.47 -19.10
C VAL A 122 -13.83 6.34 -17.93
N ALA A 123 -15.14 6.62 -17.83
CA ALA A 123 -15.70 7.33 -16.68
C ALA A 123 -15.69 6.46 -15.44
N SER A 124 -15.18 6.98 -14.30
CA SER A 124 -15.13 6.26 -13.00
C SER A 124 -16.52 6.06 -12.36
N ARG A 125 -17.54 6.73 -12.89
CA ARG A 125 -18.95 6.72 -12.45
C ARG A 125 -19.20 7.37 -11.08
N GLY A 126 -18.20 7.98 -10.48
CA GLY A 126 -18.27 8.79 -9.28
C GLY A 126 -17.25 9.91 -9.37
N ALA A 127 -17.46 11.02 -8.64
CA ALA A 127 -16.54 12.13 -8.61
C ALA A 127 -15.30 11.79 -7.77
N ASP A 128 -14.16 12.33 -8.17
CA ASP A 128 -12.87 12.27 -7.51
C ASP A 128 -12.44 10.83 -7.16
N PRO A 129 -12.21 9.95 -8.18
CA PRO A 129 -11.63 8.64 -7.94
C PRO A 129 -10.22 8.83 -7.37
N CYS A 130 -9.98 8.31 -6.15
CA CYS A 130 -8.73 8.51 -5.41
C CYS A 130 -7.93 7.23 -5.17
N TYR A 131 -8.48 6.08 -5.52
CA TYR A 131 -7.82 4.78 -5.35
C TYR A 131 -8.17 3.82 -6.48
N ILE A 132 -7.19 3.00 -6.89
CA ILE A 132 -7.35 2.01 -7.95
C ILE A 132 -6.53 0.77 -7.62
N THR A 133 -7.11 -0.41 -7.83
CA THR A 133 -6.40 -1.68 -7.74
C THR A 133 -6.73 -2.58 -8.92
N VAL A 134 -5.87 -3.55 -9.21
CA VAL A 134 -6.10 -4.59 -10.22
C VAL A 134 -6.28 -5.92 -9.52
N ASP A 135 -7.29 -6.68 -9.89
CA ASP A 135 -7.49 -8.01 -9.34
C ASP A 135 -6.30 -8.94 -9.69
N ARG A 136 -6.05 -9.94 -8.85
CA ARG A 136 -4.86 -10.80 -8.99
C ARG A 136 -4.80 -11.59 -10.29
N THR A 137 -5.94 -11.76 -10.98
CA THR A 137 -5.99 -12.42 -12.30
C THR A 137 -5.74 -11.44 -13.44
N GLY A 138 -5.73 -10.13 -13.17
CA GLY A 138 -5.59 -9.07 -14.16
C GLY A 138 -6.83 -8.86 -15.04
N LYS A 139 -7.98 -9.40 -14.66
CA LYS A 139 -9.21 -9.27 -15.45
C LYS A 139 -10.02 -8.05 -15.14
N TYR A 140 -9.83 -7.45 -13.98
CA TYR A 140 -10.63 -6.32 -13.50
C TYR A 140 -9.78 -5.28 -12.81
N VAL A 141 -10.18 -4.04 -13.02
CA VAL A 141 -9.73 -2.87 -12.28
C VAL A 141 -10.87 -2.42 -11.37
N LEU A 142 -10.57 -2.15 -10.09
CA LEU A 142 -11.53 -1.67 -9.11
C LEU A 142 -11.13 -0.26 -8.67
N VAL A 143 -12.10 0.62 -8.49
CA VAL A 143 -11.89 2.05 -8.20
C VAL A 143 -12.78 2.49 -7.03
N ALA A 144 -12.23 3.30 -6.14
CA ALA A 144 -12.96 4.02 -5.12
C ALA A 144 -13.07 5.51 -5.49
N ASN A 145 -14.30 6.06 -5.44
CA ASN A 145 -14.62 7.45 -5.76
C ASN A 145 -14.91 8.20 -4.45
N TYR A 146 -14.04 9.12 -4.06
CA TYR A 146 -14.11 9.80 -2.77
C TYR A 146 -15.35 10.69 -2.66
N THR A 147 -15.44 11.75 -3.47
CA THR A 147 -16.60 12.67 -3.45
C THR A 147 -17.87 11.98 -3.94
N GLY A 148 -17.72 10.99 -4.83
CA GLY A 148 -18.85 10.18 -5.31
C GLY A 148 -19.41 9.22 -4.27
N GLY A 149 -18.66 8.87 -3.22
CA GLY A 149 -19.06 7.92 -2.19
C GLY A 149 -19.45 6.56 -2.76
N SER A 150 -18.65 6.03 -3.70
CA SER A 150 -19.03 4.84 -4.47
C SER A 150 -17.79 4.05 -4.91
N VAL A 151 -18.03 2.82 -5.35
CA VAL A 151 -17.00 1.98 -5.98
C VAL A 151 -17.47 1.45 -7.33
N ALA A 152 -16.52 1.22 -8.25
CA ALA A 152 -16.80 0.69 -9.57
C ALA A 152 -15.79 -0.39 -9.97
N VAL A 153 -16.20 -1.33 -10.81
CA VAL A 153 -15.37 -2.42 -11.35
C VAL A 153 -15.39 -2.37 -12.88
N PHE A 154 -14.22 -2.43 -13.49
CA PHE A 154 -14.04 -2.34 -14.94
C PHE A 154 -13.32 -3.58 -15.47
N PRO A 155 -13.85 -4.28 -16.49
CA PRO A 155 -13.12 -5.37 -17.13
C PRO A 155 -11.90 -4.86 -17.89
N VAL A 156 -10.80 -5.58 -17.79
CA VAL A 156 -9.60 -5.40 -18.62
C VAL A 156 -9.76 -6.21 -19.90
N LEU A 157 -9.71 -5.53 -21.03
CA LEU A 157 -9.81 -6.15 -22.36
C LEU A 157 -8.46 -6.79 -22.76
N PRO A 158 -8.44 -7.71 -23.74
CA PRO A 158 -7.23 -8.40 -24.16
C PRO A 158 -6.07 -7.49 -24.61
N ASP A 159 -6.38 -6.27 -25.06
CA ASP A 159 -5.40 -5.25 -25.47
C ASP A 159 -5.01 -4.30 -24.33
N GLY A 160 -5.45 -4.57 -23.09
CA GLY A 160 -5.15 -3.78 -21.90
C GLY A 160 -6.07 -2.56 -21.69
N LYS A 161 -6.97 -2.29 -22.61
CA LYS A 161 -7.99 -1.25 -22.44
C LYS A 161 -8.99 -1.62 -21.34
N LEU A 162 -9.64 -0.61 -20.79
CA LEU A 162 -10.78 -0.79 -19.89
C LEU A 162 -12.09 -0.82 -20.68
N GLY A 163 -12.94 -1.79 -20.38
CA GLY A 163 -14.31 -1.84 -20.86
C GLY A 163 -15.27 -1.02 -20.00
N ASP A 164 -16.56 -1.08 -20.34
CA ASP A 164 -17.62 -0.48 -19.53
C ASP A 164 -17.70 -1.14 -18.16
N ALA A 165 -18.08 -0.38 -17.13
CA ALA A 165 -18.16 -0.89 -15.77
C ALA A 165 -19.08 -2.10 -15.66
N SER A 166 -18.56 -3.22 -15.12
CA SER A 166 -19.30 -4.45 -14.84
C SER A 166 -20.06 -4.39 -13.52
N ALA A 167 -19.62 -3.53 -12.59
CA ALA A 167 -20.29 -3.27 -11.33
C ALA A 167 -20.12 -1.80 -10.92
N PHE A 168 -21.12 -1.30 -10.21
CA PHE A 168 -21.11 0.00 -9.54
C PHE A 168 -21.94 -0.13 -8.27
N VAL A 169 -21.37 0.32 -7.14
CA VAL A 169 -22.05 0.33 -5.84
C VAL A 169 -21.99 1.74 -5.26
N GLN A 170 -23.16 2.37 -5.10
CA GLN A 170 -23.30 3.63 -4.37
C GLN A 170 -23.44 3.30 -2.88
N HIS A 171 -22.58 3.86 -2.05
CA HIS A 171 -22.73 3.80 -0.60
C HIS A 171 -23.79 4.79 -0.13
N THR A 172 -24.36 4.55 1.05
CA THR A 172 -25.40 5.41 1.65
C THR A 172 -25.19 5.50 3.15
N GLY A 173 -25.52 6.65 3.73
CA GLY A 173 -25.34 6.93 5.15
C GLY A 173 -24.49 8.17 5.38
N HIS A 174 -24.08 8.38 6.61
CA HIS A 174 -23.20 9.47 7.04
C HIS A 174 -22.54 9.12 8.38
N GLY A 175 -21.46 9.79 8.69
CA GLY A 175 -20.77 9.68 9.98
C GLY A 175 -21.19 10.79 10.95
N THR A 176 -20.26 11.12 11.87
CA THR A 176 -20.54 12.08 12.96
C THR A 176 -20.03 13.49 12.68
N ASP A 177 -19.08 13.67 11.77
CA ASP A 177 -18.56 14.99 11.39
C ASP A 177 -19.40 15.58 10.25
N PRO A 178 -20.14 16.70 10.49
CA PRO A 178 -21.03 17.26 9.48
C PRO A 178 -20.34 17.93 8.31
N LYS A 179 -19.00 18.04 8.32
CA LYS A 179 -18.20 18.66 7.25
C LYS A 179 -17.39 17.66 6.43
N ARG A 180 -17.04 16.53 7.05
CA ARG A 180 -16.17 15.53 6.44
C ARG A 180 -16.88 14.17 6.28
N GLN A 181 -18.06 14.02 6.90
CA GLN A 181 -18.86 12.78 6.91
C GLN A 181 -20.34 13.06 6.67
N GLU A 182 -20.66 14.11 5.91
CA GLU A 182 -22.04 14.45 5.51
C GLU A 182 -22.67 13.40 4.58
N GLY A 183 -21.84 12.56 3.98
CA GLY A 183 -22.17 11.44 3.10
C GLY A 183 -21.06 10.42 3.05
N PRO A 184 -21.19 9.37 2.24
CA PRO A 184 -20.14 8.40 2.01
C PRO A 184 -18.95 9.01 1.26
N HIS A 185 -17.74 8.57 1.61
CA HIS A 185 -16.49 8.94 0.97
C HIS A 185 -15.58 7.70 0.86
N ALA A 186 -15.83 6.87 -0.16
CA ALA A 186 -15.02 5.67 -0.41
C ALA A 186 -13.58 6.08 -0.78
N HIS A 187 -12.60 5.73 0.06
CA HIS A 187 -11.23 6.19 -0.09
C HIS A 187 -10.27 5.12 -0.62
N SER A 188 -10.51 3.86 -0.31
CA SER A 188 -9.73 2.74 -0.88
C SER A 188 -10.62 1.55 -1.23
N ILE A 189 -10.11 0.66 -2.07
CA ILE A 189 -10.70 -0.66 -2.37
C ILE A 189 -9.60 -1.66 -2.63
N ASP A 190 -9.49 -2.68 -1.77
CA ASP A 190 -8.47 -3.71 -1.81
C ASP A 190 -9.07 -5.10 -1.89
N LEU A 191 -8.33 -6.04 -2.48
CA LEU A 191 -8.79 -7.41 -2.64
C LEU A 191 -8.06 -8.37 -1.68
N SER A 192 -8.82 -9.36 -1.19
CA SER A 192 -8.21 -10.48 -0.46
C SER A 192 -7.18 -11.21 -1.33
N PRO A 193 -6.17 -11.88 -0.73
CA PRO A 193 -5.16 -12.62 -1.48
C PRO A 193 -5.70 -13.67 -2.45
N ASP A 194 -6.89 -14.19 -2.21
CA ASP A 194 -7.57 -15.19 -3.04
C ASP A 194 -8.66 -14.61 -3.95
N ASN A 195 -8.74 -13.28 -4.06
CA ASN A 195 -9.74 -12.55 -4.87
C ASN A 195 -11.22 -12.80 -4.49
N ARG A 196 -11.51 -13.34 -3.30
CA ARG A 196 -12.91 -13.62 -2.93
C ARG A 196 -13.63 -12.45 -2.29
N PHE A 197 -12.88 -11.54 -1.67
CA PHE A 197 -13.43 -10.39 -0.96
C PHE A 197 -12.78 -9.10 -1.43
N ALA A 198 -13.59 -8.04 -1.50
CA ALA A 198 -13.13 -6.67 -1.63
C ALA A 198 -13.44 -5.91 -0.33
N TYR A 199 -12.45 -5.18 0.18
CA TYR A 199 -12.51 -4.35 1.37
C TYR A 199 -12.48 -2.90 0.96
N VAL A 200 -13.41 -2.10 1.44
CA VAL A 200 -13.55 -0.69 1.06
C VAL A 200 -13.56 0.17 2.30
N ASP A 201 -12.55 1.01 2.47
CA ASP A 201 -12.57 2.05 3.51
C ASP A 201 -13.49 3.18 3.07
N ASP A 202 -14.55 3.44 3.83
CA ASP A 202 -15.41 4.58 3.62
C ASP A 202 -15.26 5.57 4.78
N LEU A 203 -14.50 6.65 4.50
CA LEU A 203 -14.19 7.69 5.46
C LEU A 203 -15.46 8.35 5.99
N GLY A 204 -16.45 8.57 5.12
CA GLY A 204 -17.69 9.23 5.47
C GLY A 204 -18.62 8.42 6.36
N LEU A 205 -18.43 7.09 6.38
CA LEU A 205 -19.30 6.18 7.15
C LEU A 205 -18.67 5.66 8.44
N ASP A 206 -17.37 5.85 8.68
CA ASP A 206 -16.60 5.15 9.71
C ASP A 206 -16.69 3.62 9.56
N GLU A 207 -16.74 3.13 8.34
CA GLU A 207 -16.92 1.71 8.02
C GLU A 207 -15.85 1.18 7.08
N LEU A 208 -15.42 -0.03 7.35
CA LEU A 208 -14.70 -0.87 6.42
C LEU A 208 -15.72 -1.85 5.82
N LEU A 209 -16.26 -1.50 4.65
CA LEU A 209 -17.25 -2.31 3.94
C LEU A 209 -16.60 -3.56 3.35
N VAL A 210 -17.33 -4.65 3.35
CA VAL A 210 -16.85 -5.94 2.83
C VAL A 210 -17.81 -6.45 1.75
N TYR A 211 -17.26 -6.75 0.58
CA TYR A 211 -18.00 -7.32 -0.54
C TYR A 211 -17.44 -8.67 -0.92
N LYS A 212 -18.30 -9.60 -1.30
CA LYS A 212 -17.90 -10.78 -2.07
C LYS A 212 -17.64 -10.36 -3.50
N PHE A 213 -16.45 -10.65 -4.01
CA PHE A 213 -16.06 -10.37 -5.38
C PHE A 213 -16.16 -11.61 -6.24
N ASP A 214 -16.99 -11.56 -7.27
CA ASP A 214 -17.09 -12.62 -8.29
C ASP A 214 -16.12 -12.31 -9.45
N SER A 215 -14.93 -12.90 -9.42
CA SER A 215 -13.90 -12.69 -10.45
C SER A 215 -14.24 -13.29 -11.83
N ALA A 216 -15.36 -14.04 -11.97
CA ALA A 216 -15.85 -14.48 -13.27
C ALA A 216 -16.74 -13.43 -13.94
N LYS A 217 -17.43 -12.60 -13.16
CA LYS A 217 -18.39 -11.59 -13.64
C LYS A 217 -17.94 -10.15 -13.40
N GLY A 218 -16.94 -9.95 -12.54
CA GLY A 218 -16.55 -8.61 -12.09
C GLY A 218 -17.67 -7.94 -11.28
N SER A 219 -18.36 -8.68 -10.42
CA SER A 219 -19.46 -8.15 -9.62
C SER A 219 -19.13 -8.12 -8.13
N LEU A 220 -19.73 -7.18 -7.42
CA LEU A 220 -19.63 -7.00 -5.98
C LEU A 220 -20.99 -7.24 -5.35
N THR A 221 -21.04 -8.07 -4.31
CA THR A 221 -22.24 -8.27 -3.48
C THR A 221 -21.87 -8.09 -2.01
N PRO A 222 -22.70 -7.42 -1.19
CA PRO A 222 -22.40 -7.27 0.24
C PRO A 222 -22.12 -8.60 0.92
N ASN A 223 -21.09 -8.63 1.77
CA ASN A 223 -20.77 -9.80 2.59
C ASN A 223 -21.75 -9.93 3.77
N ASP A 224 -21.58 -10.96 4.58
CA ASP A 224 -22.27 -11.12 5.84
C ASP A 224 -21.22 -11.48 6.92
N PRO A 225 -20.95 -10.54 7.86
CA PRO A 225 -21.45 -9.18 7.97
C PRO A 225 -20.96 -8.27 6.83
N PRO A 226 -21.71 -7.19 6.47
CA PRO A 226 -21.38 -6.35 5.32
C PRO A 226 -20.28 -5.31 5.61
N PHE A 227 -19.92 -5.08 6.86
CA PHE A 227 -18.85 -4.15 7.26
C PHE A 227 -18.29 -4.46 8.64
N ALA A 228 -17.13 -3.88 8.94
CA ALA A 228 -16.62 -3.67 10.28
C ALA A 228 -16.72 -2.18 10.62
N LYS A 229 -17.30 -1.84 11.78
CA LYS A 229 -17.43 -0.44 12.24
C LYS A 229 -16.17 -0.02 13.00
N LEU A 230 -15.66 1.17 12.70
CA LEU A 230 -14.58 1.83 13.43
C LEU A 230 -15.17 2.80 14.47
N ALA A 231 -14.31 3.47 15.23
CA ALA A 231 -14.73 4.51 16.16
C ALA A 231 -15.41 5.66 15.42
N ALA A 232 -16.41 6.29 16.04
CA ALA A 232 -17.10 7.44 15.47
C ALA A 232 -16.12 8.60 15.21
N GLY A 233 -16.14 9.16 14.00
CA GLY A 233 -15.22 10.21 13.56
C GLY A 233 -13.82 9.69 13.20
N ALA A 234 -13.60 8.39 13.10
CA ALA A 234 -12.31 7.83 12.72
C ALA A 234 -11.92 8.16 11.28
N GLY A 235 -12.84 8.02 10.36
CA GLY A 235 -12.60 8.25 8.93
C GLY A 235 -11.57 7.28 8.36
N PRO A 236 -11.90 5.98 8.16
CA PRO A 236 -11.00 5.01 7.55
C PRO A 236 -10.60 5.44 6.15
N ARG A 237 -9.31 5.27 5.82
CA ARG A 237 -8.74 5.79 4.58
C ARG A 237 -8.09 4.74 3.70
N HIS A 238 -7.07 4.07 4.20
CA HIS A 238 -6.36 2.99 3.52
C HIS A 238 -6.26 1.75 4.40
N PHE A 239 -6.26 0.61 3.75
CA PHE A 239 -6.28 -0.72 4.32
C PHE A 239 -5.08 -1.53 3.87
N VAL A 240 -4.53 -2.37 4.75
CA VAL A 240 -3.52 -3.34 4.38
C VAL A 240 -3.71 -4.66 5.14
N LEU A 241 -3.62 -5.78 4.43
CA LEU A 241 -3.55 -7.11 5.04
C LEU A 241 -2.10 -7.45 5.38
N ARG A 242 -1.89 -8.06 6.57
CA ARG A 242 -0.61 -8.71 6.84
C ARG A 242 -0.37 -9.83 5.82
N PRO A 243 0.89 -10.12 5.43
CA PRO A 243 1.18 -11.12 4.39
C PRO A 243 0.59 -12.52 4.62
N ASP A 244 0.35 -12.91 5.90
CA ASP A 244 -0.30 -14.19 6.25
C ASP A 244 -1.84 -14.14 6.18
N GLY A 245 -2.42 -12.98 5.91
CA GLY A 245 -3.86 -12.78 5.78
C GLY A 245 -4.67 -12.87 7.07
N LYS A 246 -4.04 -13.03 8.25
CA LYS A 246 -4.75 -13.21 9.53
C LYS A 246 -5.20 -11.90 10.18
N PHE A 247 -4.49 -10.83 9.88
CA PHE A 247 -4.75 -9.51 10.45
C PHE A 247 -4.76 -8.46 9.36
N ALA A 248 -5.53 -7.42 9.61
CA ALA A 248 -5.65 -6.23 8.77
C ALA A 248 -5.38 -4.98 9.59
N TYR A 249 -4.99 -3.92 8.93
CA TYR A 249 -4.72 -2.62 9.52
C TYR A 249 -5.36 -1.54 8.66
N VAL A 250 -6.03 -0.61 9.32
CA VAL A 250 -6.68 0.54 8.69
C VAL A 250 -6.11 1.80 9.31
N VAL A 251 -5.61 2.72 8.47
CA VAL A 251 -5.29 4.06 8.93
C VAL A 251 -6.54 4.93 8.88
N ALA A 252 -6.80 5.62 10.00
CA ALA A 252 -7.95 6.50 10.17
C ALA A 252 -7.53 7.95 9.99
N GLU A 253 -7.89 8.57 8.86
CA GLU A 253 -7.47 9.92 8.47
C GLU A 253 -7.81 10.97 9.53
N MET A 254 -9.04 10.94 10.02
CA MET A 254 -9.58 11.94 10.95
C MET A 254 -9.30 11.60 12.41
N GLY A 255 -9.25 10.30 12.72
CA GLY A 255 -9.04 9.79 14.08
C GLY A 255 -7.57 9.69 14.49
N HIS A 256 -6.63 9.89 13.57
CA HIS A 256 -5.17 9.82 13.79
C HIS A 256 -4.75 8.54 14.51
N THR A 257 -5.27 7.41 14.01
CA THR A 257 -5.03 6.09 14.59
C THR A 257 -4.86 5.03 13.51
N VAL A 258 -4.14 3.96 13.87
CA VAL A 258 -4.23 2.69 13.16
C VAL A 258 -5.15 1.77 13.95
N THR A 259 -6.20 1.25 13.29
CA THR A 259 -7.06 0.20 13.82
C THR A 259 -6.56 -1.16 13.35
N VAL A 260 -6.29 -2.05 14.32
CA VAL A 260 -5.94 -3.45 14.06
C VAL A 260 -7.21 -4.27 14.04
N LEU A 261 -7.36 -5.14 13.03
CA LEU A 261 -8.48 -6.06 12.93
C LEU A 261 -7.98 -7.50 12.75
N SER A 262 -8.68 -8.47 13.36
CA SER A 262 -8.55 -9.86 12.92
C SER A 262 -9.31 -10.05 11.62
N ASN A 263 -8.77 -10.89 10.73
CA ASN A 263 -9.40 -11.26 9.47
C ASN A 263 -9.68 -12.76 9.46
N ASP A 264 -10.94 -13.13 9.27
CA ASP A 264 -11.32 -14.50 8.93
C ASP A 264 -11.30 -14.66 7.40
N ALA A 265 -10.21 -15.17 6.87
CA ALA A 265 -10.03 -15.34 5.44
C ALA A 265 -11.08 -16.27 4.78
N ALA A 266 -11.78 -17.14 5.54
CA ALA A 266 -12.81 -18.02 5.00
C ALA A 266 -14.12 -17.27 4.72
N THR A 267 -14.46 -16.30 5.57
CA THR A 267 -15.72 -15.56 5.55
C THR A 267 -15.59 -14.09 5.17
N GLY A 268 -14.36 -13.54 5.14
CA GLY A 268 -14.11 -12.11 4.95
C GLY A 268 -14.47 -11.25 6.17
N LYS A 269 -14.83 -11.87 7.30
CA LYS A 269 -15.22 -11.14 8.50
C LYS A 269 -14.02 -10.47 9.16
N LEU A 270 -14.18 -9.20 9.46
CA LEU A 270 -13.21 -8.37 10.15
C LEU A 270 -13.72 -8.01 11.56
N GLN A 271 -12.84 -8.04 12.58
CA GLN A 271 -13.17 -7.65 13.95
C GLN A 271 -12.10 -6.73 14.52
N PRO A 272 -12.42 -5.50 14.94
CA PRO A 272 -11.49 -4.60 15.60
C PRO A 272 -10.91 -5.21 16.89
N LEU A 273 -9.59 -5.08 17.06
CA LEU A 273 -8.83 -5.60 18.21
C LEU A 273 -8.15 -4.48 19.00
N GLN A 274 -7.64 -3.46 18.33
CA GLN A 274 -6.86 -2.37 18.92
C GLN A 274 -7.00 -1.13 18.05
N ALA A 275 -6.97 0.05 18.68
CA ALA A 275 -6.67 1.32 18.02
C ALA A 275 -5.45 1.95 18.71
N ILE A 276 -4.50 2.46 17.94
CA ILE A 276 -3.27 3.07 18.44
C ILE A 276 -2.98 4.37 17.68
N THR A 277 -2.57 5.42 18.38
CA THR A 277 -2.29 6.72 17.76
C THR A 277 -1.09 6.68 16.82
N THR A 278 -1.13 7.51 15.77
CA THR A 278 -0.02 7.75 14.83
C THR A 278 0.82 8.96 15.21
N LEU A 279 0.31 9.79 16.14
CA LEU A 279 0.90 11.08 16.48
C LEU A 279 1.77 11.02 17.74
N PRO A 280 2.78 11.91 17.85
CA PRO A 280 3.49 12.14 19.09
C PRO A 280 2.53 12.58 20.20
N LYS A 281 2.84 12.20 21.45
CA LYS A 281 1.99 12.49 22.61
C LYS A 281 1.67 13.99 22.79
N ASP A 282 2.63 14.85 22.43
CA ASP A 282 2.53 16.30 22.62
C ASP A 282 2.18 17.05 21.34
N PHE A 283 1.76 16.34 20.29
CA PHE A 283 1.35 16.95 19.03
C PHE A 283 0.10 17.79 19.24
N THR A 284 0.16 19.03 18.79
CA THR A 284 -0.97 19.97 18.78
C THR A 284 -1.05 20.61 17.41
N GLY A 285 -2.08 20.39 16.68
CA GLY A 285 -2.22 20.95 15.33
C GLY A 285 -3.22 20.15 14.51
N ARG A 286 -3.41 20.59 13.26
CA ARG A 286 -4.15 19.80 12.29
C ARG A 286 -3.25 18.69 11.76
N ASN A 287 -3.78 17.52 11.69
CA ASN A 287 -3.18 16.38 11.01
C ASN A 287 -4.27 15.64 10.24
N ASP A 288 -3.88 14.98 9.17
CA ASP A 288 -4.71 14.02 8.44
C ASP A 288 -3.80 12.82 8.14
N ASP A 289 -4.10 11.64 8.68
CA ASP A 289 -3.33 10.44 8.36
C ASP A 289 -3.54 10.04 6.89
N ALA A 290 -2.58 9.33 6.29
CA ALA A 290 -2.71 9.07 4.87
C ALA A 290 -2.43 7.61 4.47
N GLU A 291 -1.18 7.22 4.32
CA GLU A 291 -0.79 5.90 3.82
C GLU A 291 -0.50 4.92 4.95
N ILE A 292 -0.68 3.65 4.67
CA ILE A 292 -0.36 2.55 5.58
C ILE A 292 0.21 1.35 4.83
N GLU A 293 1.36 0.85 5.26
CA GLU A 293 1.96 -0.36 4.70
C GLU A 293 2.52 -1.30 5.76
N VAL A 294 2.37 -2.59 5.52
CA VAL A 294 3.08 -3.65 6.25
C VAL A 294 4.37 -3.98 5.52
N HIS A 295 5.49 -3.92 6.23
CA HIS A 295 6.76 -4.39 5.70
C HIS A 295 6.65 -5.82 5.15
N PRO A 296 7.29 -6.20 4.03
CA PRO A 296 7.20 -7.54 3.43
C PRO A 296 7.50 -8.70 4.40
N SER A 297 8.31 -8.46 5.44
CA SER A 297 8.57 -9.45 6.50
C SER A 297 7.37 -9.70 7.43
N GLY A 298 6.32 -8.89 7.39
CA GLY A 298 5.19 -8.94 8.31
C GLY A 298 5.49 -8.52 9.74
N LYS A 299 6.70 -7.95 10.04
CA LYS A 299 7.15 -7.62 11.38
C LYS A 299 6.89 -6.17 11.79
N PHE A 300 6.79 -5.27 10.82
CA PHE A 300 6.64 -3.84 11.04
C PHE A 300 5.50 -3.28 10.19
N LEU A 301 4.92 -2.20 10.69
CA LEU A 301 3.90 -1.42 10.00
C LEU A 301 4.30 0.05 10.06
N TYR A 302 3.98 0.79 9.01
CA TYR A 302 4.25 2.21 8.84
C TYR A 302 2.95 2.93 8.50
N ALA A 303 2.79 4.17 9.02
CA ALA A 303 1.67 5.04 8.68
C ALA A 303 2.14 6.49 8.58
N SER A 304 1.68 7.23 7.57
CA SER A 304 2.09 8.61 7.35
C SER A 304 1.10 9.63 7.92
N ASN A 305 1.63 10.77 8.40
CA ASN A 305 0.95 11.88 9.03
C ASN A 305 1.13 13.17 8.20
N ARG A 306 0.05 13.69 7.62
CA ARG A 306 0.01 14.98 6.92
C ARG A 306 -0.34 16.10 7.92
N GLY A 307 0.66 16.84 8.36
CA GLY A 307 0.54 17.87 9.39
C GLY A 307 1.69 17.77 10.38
N ASP A 308 1.89 16.60 11.02
CA ASP A 308 3.14 16.26 11.73
C ASP A 308 4.29 16.00 10.74
N ASP A 309 3.96 15.74 9.47
CA ASP A 309 4.91 15.48 8.37
C ASP A 309 5.88 14.33 8.69
N SER A 310 5.35 13.24 9.23
CA SER A 310 6.11 12.11 9.75
C SER A 310 5.58 10.75 9.30
N ILE A 311 6.35 9.71 9.61
CA ILE A 311 5.94 8.30 9.51
C ILE A 311 5.99 7.69 10.91
N ALA A 312 4.85 7.20 11.39
CA ALA A 312 4.74 6.38 12.60
C ALA A 312 5.14 4.94 12.27
N ILE A 313 5.97 4.35 13.12
CA ILE A 313 6.54 3.01 12.96
C ILE A 313 6.08 2.13 14.10
N TYR A 314 5.59 0.94 13.77
CA TYR A 314 5.11 -0.03 14.75
C TYR A 314 5.75 -1.40 14.56
N ALA A 315 6.05 -2.07 15.66
CA ALA A 315 6.33 -3.51 15.70
C ALA A 315 5.00 -4.27 15.78
N ILE A 316 4.86 -5.34 14.99
CA ILE A 316 3.69 -6.21 14.95
C ILE A 316 3.92 -7.43 15.83
N ASP A 317 3.08 -7.66 16.83
CA ASP A 317 3.03 -8.93 17.56
C ASP A 317 2.63 -10.06 16.62
N GLN A 318 3.51 -11.02 16.40
CA GLN A 318 3.33 -12.05 15.39
C GLN A 318 2.19 -13.03 15.71
N SER A 319 1.79 -13.12 16.96
CA SER A 319 0.71 -14.02 17.41
C SER A 319 -0.65 -13.34 17.50
N LYS A 320 -0.68 -12.07 17.91
CA LYS A 320 -1.90 -11.30 18.18
C LYS A 320 -2.23 -10.28 17.10
N GLY A 321 -1.27 -9.95 16.21
CA GLY A 321 -1.40 -8.88 15.22
C GLY A 321 -1.38 -7.47 15.79
N THR A 322 -1.34 -7.31 17.13
CA THR A 322 -1.36 -6.01 17.79
C THR A 322 -0.08 -5.23 17.56
N LEU A 323 -0.17 -3.91 17.66
CA LEU A 323 0.89 -2.95 17.37
C LEU A 323 1.49 -2.38 18.65
N ALA A 324 2.81 -2.22 18.65
CA ALA A 324 3.56 -1.44 19.64
C ALA A 324 4.35 -0.36 18.89
N GLN A 325 4.17 0.92 19.26
CA GLN A 325 4.87 2.04 18.63
C GLN A 325 6.37 1.93 18.87
N VAL A 326 7.16 2.02 17.82
CA VAL A 326 8.63 2.01 17.85
C VAL A 326 9.18 3.43 17.81
N ALA A 327 8.72 4.23 16.84
CA ALA A 327 9.16 5.59 16.65
C ALA A 327 8.18 6.38 15.80
N ILE A 328 8.35 7.69 15.75
CA ILE A 328 7.77 8.59 14.76
C ILE A 328 8.93 9.38 14.15
N VAL A 329 9.08 9.34 12.82
CA VAL A 329 10.24 9.87 12.11
C VAL A 329 9.78 10.93 11.11
N PRO A 330 10.32 12.17 11.16
CA PRO A 330 10.01 13.20 10.15
C PRO A 330 10.39 12.75 8.74
N THR A 331 9.54 13.05 7.75
CA THR A 331 9.77 12.66 6.35
C THR A 331 10.80 13.51 5.62
N GLY A 332 11.18 14.64 6.19
CA GLY A 332 12.07 15.59 5.53
C GLY A 332 11.40 16.43 4.44
N GLY A 333 10.07 16.42 4.40
CA GLY A 333 9.23 17.22 3.50
C GLY A 333 7.91 17.61 4.13
N LYS A 334 6.92 17.94 3.30
CA LYS A 334 5.60 18.41 3.71
C LYS A 334 4.47 17.61 3.08
N GLU A 335 3.48 17.25 3.89
CA GLU A 335 2.30 16.49 3.45
C GLU A 335 2.70 15.14 2.81
N PRO A 336 3.25 14.18 3.59
CA PRO A 336 3.54 12.83 3.09
C PRO A 336 2.23 12.07 2.84
N ARG A 337 1.60 12.34 1.68
CA ARG A 337 0.30 11.77 1.31
C ARG A 337 0.39 10.27 1.03
N SER A 338 1.55 9.82 0.57
CA SER A 338 1.86 8.41 0.36
C SER A 338 3.31 8.11 0.71
N PHE A 339 3.62 6.85 0.84
CA PHE A 339 4.96 6.28 0.82
C PHE A 339 4.86 4.87 0.25
N GLU A 340 5.97 4.36 -0.27
CA GLU A 340 6.04 2.99 -0.77
C GLU A 340 7.32 2.31 -0.26
N ILE A 341 7.18 1.08 0.23
CA ILE A 341 8.33 0.24 0.61
C ILE A 341 8.79 -0.51 -0.64
N ASP A 342 10.08 -0.45 -0.96
CA ASP A 342 10.61 -1.18 -2.11
C ASP A 342 10.38 -2.70 -1.97
N PRO A 343 10.25 -3.45 -3.07
CA PRO A 343 9.92 -4.89 -3.00
C PRO A 343 10.93 -5.75 -2.23
N THR A 344 12.15 -5.25 -1.99
CA THR A 344 13.14 -5.94 -1.16
C THR A 344 12.96 -5.69 0.34
N GLY A 345 12.13 -4.71 0.71
CA GLY A 345 11.93 -4.28 2.09
C GLY A 345 13.11 -3.53 2.69
N THR A 346 14.00 -2.97 1.88
CA THR A 346 15.21 -2.30 2.38
C THR A 346 15.11 -0.78 2.40
N LEU A 347 14.25 -0.22 1.57
CA LEU A 347 14.05 1.22 1.43
C LEU A 347 12.56 1.59 1.53
N LEU A 348 12.31 2.80 2.04
CA LEU A 348 11.00 3.44 2.02
C LEU A 348 11.15 4.79 1.30
N PHE A 349 10.22 5.08 0.40
CA PHE A 349 10.13 6.29 -0.41
C PHE A 349 8.97 7.12 0.11
N ALA A 350 9.24 8.23 0.79
CA ALA A 350 8.21 9.12 1.34
C ALA A 350 7.86 10.21 0.33
N GLU A 351 6.63 10.23 -0.16
CA GLU A 351 6.12 11.15 -1.18
C GLU A 351 5.50 12.38 -0.51
N ASN A 352 6.28 13.45 -0.45
CA ASN A 352 5.91 14.70 0.21
C ASN A 352 5.25 15.65 -0.79
N GLN A 353 3.93 15.59 -0.86
CA GLN A 353 3.10 16.30 -1.86
C GLN A 353 3.40 17.80 -1.94
N LYS A 354 3.46 18.48 -0.79
CA LYS A 354 3.59 19.95 -0.77
C LYS A 354 5.02 20.48 -0.80
N SER A 355 6.01 19.62 -0.70
CA SER A 355 7.42 19.99 -0.90
C SER A 355 8.01 19.48 -2.20
N ASP A 356 7.18 18.92 -3.10
CA ASP A 356 7.59 18.49 -4.44
C ASP A 356 8.79 17.55 -4.43
N ASN A 357 8.85 16.61 -3.47
CA ASN A 357 9.97 15.69 -3.37
C ASN A 357 9.58 14.31 -2.82
N ILE A 358 10.43 13.33 -3.13
CA ILE A 358 10.40 12.01 -2.53
C ILE A 358 11.71 11.83 -1.76
N VAL A 359 11.62 11.62 -0.45
CA VAL A 359 12.77 11.36 0.41
C VAL A 359 12.92 9.86 0.64
N VAL A 360 14.15 9.34 0.43
CA VAL A 360 14.41 7.91 0.53
C VAL A 360 15.05 7.56 1.86
N PHE A 361 14.45 6.63 2.58
CA PHE A 361 14.91 6.11 3.86
C PHE A 361 15.40 4.67 3.73
N ARG A 362 16.40 4.31 4.52
CA ARG A 362 16.78 2.92 4.77
C ARG A 362 15.94 2.37 5.92
N ILE A 363 15.44 1.15 5.75
CA ILE A 363 14.74 0.40 6.78
C ILE A 363 15.75 -0.51 7.50
N ASP A 364 15.83 -0.44 8.81
CA ASP A 364 16.57 -1.42 9.62
C ASP A 364 15.74 -2.69 9.78
N ALA A 365 16.19 -3.79 9.22
CA ALA A 365 15.45 -5.06 9.18
C ALA A 365 15.19 -5.69 10.57
N LYS A 366 15.89 -5.25 11.64
CA LYS A 366 15.73 -5.77 13.00
C LYS A 366 14.79 -4.93 13.83
N THR A 367 14.82 -3.61 13.66
CA THR A 367 14.09 -2.65 14.48
C THR A 367 12.95 -1.95 13.75
N GLY A 368 12.92 -2.00 12.41
CA GLY A 368 11.98 -1.24 11.57
C GLY A 368 12.29 0.25 11.48
N LEU A 369 13.33 0.75 12.15
CA LEU A 369 13.66 2.17 12.17
C LEU A 369 14.05 2.69 10.79
N LEU A 370 13.63 3.92 10.49
CA LEU A 370 13.94 4.65 9.27
C LEU A 370 15.14 5.56 9.49
N THR A 371 16.10 5.51 8.55
CA THR A 371 17.25 6.41 8.51
C THR A 371 17.33 7.06 7.13
N PRO A 372 17.37 8.41 7.01
CA PRO A 372 17.51 9.07 5.72
C PRO A 372 18.78 8.60 5.00
N THR A 373 18.66 8.30 3.70
CA THR A 373 19.80 7.90 2.86
C THR A 373 20.58 9.11 2.30
N GLY A 374 20.02 10.31 2.45
CA GLY A 374 20.49 11.53 1.77
C GLY A 374 20.01 11.64 0.32
N LYS A 375 19.25 10.66 -0.20
CA LYS A 375 18.67 10.74 -1.56
C LYS A 375 17.32 11.41 -1.52
N VAL A 376 17.15 12.41 -2.39
CA VAL A 376 15.92 13.17 -2.60
C VAL A 376 15.66 13.20 -4.10
N LEU A 377 14.44 12.88 -4.51
CA LEU A 377 13.99 12.97 -5.90
C LEU A 377 13.06 14.17 -6.02
N GLU A 378 13.38 15.08 -6.93
CA GLU A 378 12.51 16.22 -7.24
C GLU A 378 11.43 15.81 -8.23
N VAL A 379 10.17 15.88 -7.81
CA VAL A 379 8.99 15.64 -8.63
C VAL A 379 7.80 16.41 -8.09
N GLY A 380 7.06 17.12 -8.95
CA GLY A 380 5.95 17.96 -8.52
C GLY A 380 4.80 17.15 -7.93
N SER A 381 4.33 17.52 -6.75
CA SER A 381 3.16 16.98 -6.05
C SER A 381 3.04 15.45 -6.08
N PRO A 382 4.08 14.68 -5.66
CA PRO A 382 4.05 13.22 -5.69
C PRO A 382 3.07 12.68 -4.63
N VAL A 383 2.25 11.69 -5.00
CA VAL A 383 1.19 11.17 -4.12
C VAL A 383 0.92 9.67 -4.26
N CYS A 384 1.66 8.98 -5.11
CA CYS A 384 1.60 7.53 -5.28
C CYS A 384 2.87 7.04 -5.99
N LEU A 385 3.44 5.93 -5.56
CA LEU A 385 4.56 5.25 -6.22
C LEU A 385 4.27 3.76 -6.37
N LYS A 386 4.57 3.17 -7.51
CA LYS A 386 4.40 1.72 -7.74
C LYS A 386 5.59 1.12 -8.46
N PHE A 387 6.15 0.04 -7.88
CA PHE A 387 7.31 -0.69 -8.41
C PHE A 387 6.91 -1.78 -9.40
N LEU A 388 7.62 -1.86 -10.53
CA LEU A 388 7.53 -2.91 -11.53
C LEU A 388 8.88 -3.62 -11.66
N ALA A 389 8.95 -4.91 -11.35
CA ALA A 389 10.16 -5.69 -11.56
C ALA A 389 10.52 -5.79 -13.05
N LEU A 390 11.79 -5.57 -13.40
CA LEU A 390 12.28 -5.70 -14.77
C LEU A 390 12.73 -7.12 -15.10
N GLU A 391 12.92 -7.98 -14.13
CA GLU A 391 13.25 -9.42 -14.10
C GLU A 391 14.21 -9.78 -12.99
#